data_c42a4a88780ea0034bb958df67b86293
#
_entry.id   c42a4a88780ea0034bb958df67b86293
#
_cell.length_a   1.000
_cell.length_b   1.000
_cell.length_c   1.000
_cell.angle_alpha   90.00
_cell.angle_beta   90.00
_cell.angle_gamma   90.00
#
_symmetry.space_group_name_H-M   'P 1'
#
loop_
_entity.id
_entity.type
_entity.pdbx_description
1 polymer ?
#
loop_
_entity_poly.entity_id
_entity_poly.type
_entity_poly.pdbx_seq_one_letter_code
_entity_poly.pdbx_strand_id
1 'polypeptide(L)'
;MNSQTLSRNLKAKTLSENHNIRLHRAISWIKCAEKNEGNLDVQFIALWISFNACYAVEINGLTSKSERLKFKTFIDKLIIHDSENRFYNLLWQKFSGPVKMLVENQYVYAPFWEYTRGEINEWENSFRKSCESAHRFLSKEKVGDLLEIVLDRLYTLRNQLMHGGATFNSKVNRSQVKDGYNIMKLLVPIIIDIMMQYDTEDWGNINYPIIVV
;
A
#
# COMPACT_ATOMS: atom_id res chain seq x y z
N MET A 1 -13.97 -0.47 -6.65
CA MET A 1 -14.44 -1.85 -7.01
C MET A 1 -14.44 -2.70 -5.76
N ASN A 2 -15.40 -3.64 -5.62
CA ASN A 2 -15.44 -4.60 -4.53
C ASN A 2 -14.86 -5.97 -4.94
N SER A 3 -14.65 -6.87 -3.97
CA SER A 3 -14.05 -8.19 -4.20
C SER A 3 -14.86 -9.06 -5.18
N GLN A 4 -16.19 -8.94 -5.18
CA GLN A 4 -17.06 -9.70 -6.09
C GLN A 4 -16.86 -9.27 -7.54
N THR A 5 -16.80 -7.96 -7.82
CA THR A 5 -16.54 -7.42 -9.15
C THR A 5 -15.16 -7.83 -9.64
N LEU A 6 -14.12 -7.68 -8.79
CA LEU A 6 -12.76 -8.09 -9.12
C LEU A 6 -12.65 -9.58 -9.41
N SER A 7 -13.31 -10.43 -8.60
CA SER A 7 -13.33 -11.89 -8.82
C SER A 7 -14.00 -12.27 -10.15
N ARG A 8 -15.09 -11.59 -10.50
CA ARG A 8 -15.78 -11.82 -11.79
C ARG A 8 -14.87 -11.41 -12.96
N ASN A 9 -14.22 -10.26 -12.86
CA ASN A 9 -13.32 -9.77 -13.90
C ASN A 9 -12.11 -10.72 -14.06
N LEU A 10 -11.54 -11.19 -12.96
CA LEU A 10 -10.42 -12.15 -12.98
C LEU A 10 -10.80 -13.46 -13.69
N LYS A 11 -11.98 -14.01 -13.41
CA LYS A 11 -12.49 -15.22 -14.07
C LYS A 11 -12.70 -15.09 -15.58
N ALA A 12 -12.91 -13.86 -16.07
CA ALA A 12 -13.08 -13.57 -17.50
C ALA A 12 -11.75 -13.40 -18.25
N LYS A 13 -10.61 -13.45 -17.54
CA LYS A 13 -9.27 -13.29 -18.11
C LYS A 13 -8.54 -14.62 -18.20
N THR A 14 -7.72 -14.77 -19.24
CA THR A 14 -6.76 -15.86 -19.37
C THR A 14 -5.39 -15.34 -18.98
N LEU A 15 -4.95 -15.59 -17.75
CA LEU A 15 -3.69 -15.12 -17.20
C LEU A 15 -2.73 -16.30 -17.00
N SER A 16 -1.42 -16.01 -16.87
CA SER A 16 -0.47 -17.03 -16.41
C SER A 16 -0.84 -17.54 -15.02
N GLU A 17 -0.49 -18.78 -14.69
CA GLU A 17 -0.84 -19.41 -13.42
C GLU A 17 -0.37 -18.58 -12.23
N ASN A 18 0.90 -18.16 -12.20
CA ASN A 18 1.45 -17.33 -11.12
C ASN A 18 0.72 -15.99 -10.97
N HIS A 19 0.37 -15.36 -12.07
CA HIS A 19 -0.35 -14.08 -12.06
C HIS A 19 -1.78 -14.26 -11.55
N ASN A 20 -2.47 -15.30 -11.99
CA ASN A 20 -3.82 -15.63 -11.53
C ASN A 20 -3.83 -15.94 -10.02
N ILE A 21 -2.89 -16.76 -9.52
CA ILE A 21 -2.73 -17.07 -8.09
C ILE A 21 -2.52 -15.79 -7.27
N ARG A 22 -1.63 -14.92 -7.72
CA ARG A 22 -1.33 -13.63 -7.08
C ARG A 22 -2.59 -12.79 -6.91
N LEU A 23 -3.31 -12.55 -7.99
CA LEU A 23 -4.52 -11.73 -7.99
C LEU A 23 -5.65 -12.38 -7.20
N HIS A 24 -5.80 -13.70 -7.29
CA HIS A 24 -6.76 -14.44 -6.48
C HIS A 24 -6.52 -14.25 -4.97
N ARG A 25 -5.25 -14.36 -4.54
CA ARG A 25 -4.85 -14.11 -3.15
C ARG A 25 -5.18 -12.67 -2.74
N ALA A 26 -4.81 -11.69 -3.55
CA ALA A 26 -5.10 -10.28 -3.27
C ALA A 26 -6.59 -10.02 -3.12
N ILE A 27 -7.42 -10.51 -4.04
CA ILE A 27 -8.88 -10.35 -3.99
C ILE A 27 -9.48 -11.05 -2.77
N SER A 28 -8.95 -12.22 -2.38
CA SER A 28 -9.43 -12.93 -1.18
C SER A 28 -9.27 -12.10 0.10
N TRP A 29 -8.19 -11.31 0.20
CA TRP A 29 -7.95 -10.42 1.33
C TRP A 29 -8.79 -9.14 1.29
N ILE A 30 -9.16 -8.62 0.11
CA ILE A 30 -10.22 -7.59 0.01
C ILE A 30 -11.53 -8.13 0.57
N LYS A 31 -11.91 -9.36 0.18
CA LYS A 31 -13.13 -10.01 0.71
C LYS A 31 -13.08 -10.19 2.23
N CYS A 32 -11.88 -10.46 2.78
CA CYS A 32 -11.69 -10.49 4.24
C CYS A 32 -11.97 -9.13 4.86
N ALA A 33 -11.43 -8.04 4.30
CA ALA A 33 -11.69 -6.68 4.77
C ALA A 33 -13.18 -6.31 4.71
N GLU A 34 -13.88 -6.68 3.64
CA GLU A 34 -15.32 -6.44 3.47
C GLU A 34 -16.15 -7.19 4.51
N LYS A 35 -15.80 -8.44 4.83
CA LYS A 35 -16.49 -9.25 5.84
C LYS A 35 -16.31 -8.76 7.28
N ASN A 36 -15.27 -7.96 7.52
CA ASN A 36 -14.97 -7.40 8.83
C ASN A 36 -15.35 -5.91 8.92
N GLU A 37 -16.47 -5.53 8.30
CA GLU A 37 -16.97 -4.16 8.33
C GLU A 37 -17.12 -3.66 9.77
N GLY A 38 -16.68 -2.42 10.01
CA GLY A 38 -16.66 -1.80 11.34
C GLY A 38 -15.41 -2.10 12.17
N ASN A 39 -14.59 -3.08 11.79
CA ASN A 39 -13.32 -3.38 12.47
C ASN A 39 -12.13 -2.83 11.66
N LEU A 40 -11.81 -1.56 11.89
CA LEU A 40 -10.80 -0.84 11.12
C LEU A 40 -9.41 -1.47 11.19
N ASP A 41 -9.02 -2.05 12.34
CA ASP A 41 -7.70 -2.69 12.49
C ASP A 41 -7.59 -3.92 11.58
N VAL A 42 -8.61 -4.79 11.61
CA VAL A 42 -8.66 -5.99 10.76
C VAL A 42 -8.79 -5.60 9.29
N GLN A 43 -9.64 -4.62 8.96
CA GLN A 43 -9.83 -4.14 7.60
C GLN A 43 -8.53 -3.58 7.01
N PHE A 44 -7.81 -2.73 7.77
CA PHE A 44 -6.54 -2.16 7.32
C PHE A 44 -5.48 -3.25 7.10
N ILE A 45 -5.32 -4.18 8.04
CA ILE A 45 -4.35 -5.29 7.92
C ILE A 45 -4.71 -6.21 6.75
N ALA A 46 -5.98 -6.55 6.57
CA ALA A 46 -6.42 -7.36 5.44
C ALA A 46 -6.10 -6.69 4.09
N LEU A 47 -6.35 -5.38 3.96
CA LEU A 47 -6.00 -4.63 2.75
C LEU A 47 -4.48 -4.53 2.56
N TRP A 48 -3.71 -4.43 3.64
CA TRP A 48 -2.25 -4.46 3.55
C TRP A 48 -1.73 -5.82 3.05
N ILE A 49 -2.30 -6.93 3.53
CA ILE A 49 -1.97 -8.27 3.03
C ILE A 49 -2.37 -8.42 1.57
N SER A 50 -3.52 -7.86 1.16
CA SER A 50 -3.93 -7.81 -0.24
C SER A 50 -2.91 -7.06 -1.11
N PHE A 51 -2.44 -5.90 -0.66
CA PHE A 51 -1.38 -5.14 -1.30
C PHE A 51 -0.08 -5.96 -1.40
N ASN A 52 0.35 -6.58 -0.30
CA ASN A 52 1.53 -7.45 -0.31
C ASN A 52 1.40 -8.61 -1.30
N ALA A 53 0.22 -9.20 -1.45
CA ALA A 53 -0.01 -10.26 -2.43
C ALA A 53 0.23 -9.77 -3.88
N CYS A 54 -0.07 -8.49 -4.18
CA CYS A 54 0.24 -7.89 -5.48
C CYS A 54 1.73 -7.64 -5.67
N TYR A 55 2.39 -7.12 -4.64
CA TYR A 55 3.76 -6.60 -4.68
C TYR A 55 4.83 -7.65 -4.39
N ALA A 56 4.54 -8.62 -3.48
CA ALA A 56 5.56 -9.54 -2.98
C ALA A 56 6.13 -10.42 -4.10
N VAL A 57 7.43 -10.31 -4.28
CA VAL A 57 8.23 -11.14 -5.19
C VAL A 57 9.22 -11.97 -4.39
N GLU A 58 9.71 -13.05 -4.99
CA GLU A 58 10.70 -13.95 -4.38
C GLU A 58 11.88 -13.18 -3.77
N ILE A 59 12.16 -13.43 -2.48
CA ILE A 59 13.21 -12.75 -1.71
C ILE A 59 14.42 -13.68 -1.64
N ASN A 60 15.36 -13.50 -2.55
CA ASN A 60 16.65 -14.18 -2.49
C ASN A 60 17.69 -13.26 -1.83
N GLY A 61 17.83 -13.33 -0.50
CA GLY A 61 18.94 -12.70 0.25
C GLY A 61 19.04 -11.17 0.13
N LEU A 62 17.93 -10.44 0.04
CA LEU A 62 17.93 -9.02 -0.23
C LEU A 62 18.25 -8.15 0.99
N THR A 63 19.07 -7.11 0.77
CA THR A 63 19.25 -6.00 1.72
C THR A 63 18.03 -5.07 1.69
N SER A 64 17.81 -4.31 2.77
CA SER A 64 16.72 -3.29 2.84
C SER A 64 16.75 -2.28 1.67
N LYS A 65 17.93 -2.01 1.12
CA LYS A 65 18.11 -1.14 -0.05
C LYS A 65 17.55 -1.77 -1.32
N SER A 66 17.69 -3.07 -1.49
CA SER A 66 17.15 -3.80 -2.65
C SER A 66 15.63 -3.98 -2.56
N GLU A 67 15.06 -4.06 -1.35
CA GLU A 67 13.61 -4.07 -1.17
C GLU A 67 12.97 -2.74 -1.59
N ARG A 68 13.56 -1.60 -1.18
CA ARG A 68 13.10 -0.27 -1.59
C ARG A 68 13.16 -0.08 -3.11
N LEU A 69 14.21 -0.58 -3.76
CA LEU A 69 14.31 -0.50 -5.22
C LEU A 69 13.23 -1.32 -5.92
N LYS A 70 12.97 -2.54 -5.48
CA LYS A 70 11.90 -3.39 -6.02
C LYS A 70 10.52 -2.75 -5.83
N PHE A 71 10.30 -2.17 -4.65
CA PHE A 71 9.08 -1.44 -4.35
C PHE A 71 8.87 -0.25 -5.29
N LYS A 72 9.92 0.55 -5.48
CA LYS A 72 9.89 1.66 -6.44
C LYS A 72 9.60 1.18 -7.87
N THR A 73 10.30 0.14 -8.33
CA THR A 73 10.06 -0.44 -9.65
C THR A 73 8.62 -0.92 -9.83
N PHE A 74 8.02 -1.51 -8.79
CA PHE A 74 6.60 -1.92 -8.82
C PHE A 74 5.66 -0.72 -8.98
N ILE A 75 5.90 0.36 -8.23
CA ILE A 75 5.13 1.60 -8.34
C ILE A 75 5.30 2.21 -9.74
N ASP A 76 6.52 2.29 -10.25
CA ASP A 76 6.80 2.85 -11.58
C ASP A 76 6.03 2.09 -12.67
N LYS A 77 6.00 0.75 -12.62
CA LYS A 77 5.20 -0.09 -13.51
C LYS A 77 3.70 0.22 -13.41
N LEU A 78 3.17 0.34 -12.20
CA LEU A 78 1.77 0.69 -12.00
C LEU A 78 1.42 2.06 -12.59
N ILE A 79 2.28 3.06 -12.42
CA ILE A 79 2.07 4.42 -12.96
C ILE A 79 2.13 4.42 -14.49
N ILE A 80 3.08 3.69 -15.09
CA ILE A 80 3.18 3.56 -16.56
C ILE A 80 1.89 3.00 -17.16
N HIS A 81 1.25 2.06 -16.47
CA HIS A 81 0.03 1.40 -16.91
C HIS A 81 -1.28 2.08 -16.46
N ASP A 82 -1.20 3.16 -15.69
CA ASP A 82 -2.38 3.91 -15.23
C ASP A 82 -2.84 4.95 -16.26
N SER A 83 -3.27 4.50 -17.43
CA SER A 83 -3.72 5.36 -18.55
C SER A 83 -4.90 6.28 -18.22
N GLU A 84 -5.68 5.94 -17.19
CA GLU A 84 -6.83 6.73 -16.71
C GLU A 84 -6.49 7.69 -15.58
N ASN A 85 -5.21 7.82 -15.21
CA ASN A 85 -4.74 8.66 -14.10
C ASN A 85 -5.47 8.38 -12.75
N ARG A 86 -5.82 7.11 -12.51
CA ARG A 86 -6.61 6.70 -11.32
C ARG A 86 -5.89 6.98 -10.01
N PHE A 87 -4.56 6.78 -9.97
CA PHE A 87 -3.76 7.13 -8.78
C PHE A 87 -3.72 8.63 -8.55
N TYR A 88 -3.54 9.44 -9.60
CA TYR A 88 -3.58 10.89 -9.47
C TYR A 88 -4.95 11.34 -8.93
N ASN A 89 -6.03 10.88 -9.55
CA ASN A 89 -7.39 11.22 -9.12
C ASN A 89 -7.67 10.80 -7.68
N LEU A 90 -7.21 9.60 -7.27
CA LEU A 90 -7.33 9.13 -5.89
C LEU A 90 -6.59 10.05 -4.92
N LEU A 91 -5.32 10.32 -5.18
CA LEU A 91 -4.47 11.13 -4.31
C LEU A 91 -4.97 12.57 -4.25
N TRP A 92 -5.35 13.16 -5.39
CA TRP A 92 -5.91 14.50 -5.47
C TRP A 92 -7.20 14.63 -4.66
N GLN A 93 -8.19 13.75 -4.90
CA GLN A 93 -9.49 13.78 -4.21
C GLN A 93 -9.36 13.55 -2.70
N LYS A 94 -8.36 12.79 -2.25
CA LYS A 94 -8.16 12.45 -0.84
C LYS A 94 -7.09 13.31 -0.16
N PHE A 95 -6.39 14.18 -0.89
CA PHE A 95 -5.29 14.96 -0.32
C PHE A 95 -5.77 15.98 0.73
N SER A 96 -6.91 16.60 0.55
CA SER A 96 -7.49 17.53 1.56
C SER A 96 -8.00 16.83 2.82
N GLY A 97 -8.00 15.51 2.86
CA GLY A 97 -8.47 14.68 3.97
C GLY A 97 -7.45 13.59 4.34
N PRO A 98 -7.76 12.29 4.15
CA PRO A 98 -6.94 11.18 4.67
C PRO A 98 -5.48 11.19 4.25
N VAL A 99 -5.17 11.58 2.99
CA VAL A 99 -3.78 11.61 2.51
C VAL A 99 -2.98 12.68 3.23
N LYS A 100 -3.50 13.91 3.34
CA LYS A 100 -2.83 15.00 4.06
C LYS A 100 -2.64 14.64 5.53
N MET A 101 -3.71 14.17 6.19
CA MET A 101 -3.66 13.78 7.60
C MET A 101 -2.63 12.69 7.86
N LEU A 102 -2.48 11.73 6.94
CA LEU A 102 -1.47 10.69 7.05
C LEU A 102 -0.06 11.23 6.82
N VAL A 103 0.15 12.04 5.78
CA VAL A 103 1.47 12.60 5.41
C VAL A 103 2.01 13.51 6.51
N GLU A 104 1.16 14.36 7.09
CA GLU A 104 1.51 15.35 8.12
C GLU A 104 1.51 14.76 9.55
N ASN A 105 1.31 13.45 9.71
CA ASN A 105 1.29 12.81 11.01
C ASN A 105 2.68 12.25 11.36
N GLN A 106 3.33 12.82 12.38
CA GLN A 106 4.65 12.38 12.84
C GLN A 106 4.65 10.94 13.38
N TYR A 107 3.55 10.45 13.93
CA TYR A 107 3.46 9.11 14.52
C TYR A 107 3.44 7.98 13.48
N VAL A 108 3.25 8.29 12.19
CA VAL A 108 3.43 7.34 11.08
C VAL A 108 4.68 7.64 10.25
N TYR A 109 5.62 8.41 10.80
CA TYR A 109 6.91 8.70 10.21
C TYR A 109 8.01 7.90 10.89
N ALA A 110 8.68 7.00 10.17
CA ALA A 110 9.63 6.06 10.75
C ALA A 110 10.78 6.75 11.53
N PRO A 111 11.42 7.85 11.03
CA PRO A 111 12.49 8.53 11.77
C PRO A 111 12.05 9.13 13.10
N PHE A 112 10.76 9.46 13.31
CA PHE A 112 10.26 9.86 14.63
C PHE A 112 10.48 8.75 15.67
N TRP A 113 10.22 7.48 15.29
CA TRP A 113 10.40 6.33 16.17
C TRP A 113 11.87 5.95 16.34
N GLU A 114 12.69 6.10 15.29
CA GLU A 114 14.14 5.93 15.35
C GLU A 114 14.75 6.92 16.35
N TYR A 115 14.33 8.19 16.32
CA TYR A 115 14.71 9.20 17.29
C TYR A 115 14.25 8.84 18.72
N THR A 116 13.00 8.42 18.87
CA THR A 116 12.44 8.03 20.16
C THR A 116 13.20 6.85 20.79
N ARG A 117 13.77 5.95 19.97
CA ARG A 117 14.64 4.84 20.41
C ARG A 117 16.11 5.23 20.59
N GLY A 118 16.48 6.48 20.30
CA GLY A 118 17.86 6.96 20.39
C GLY A 118 18.77 6.48 19.25
N GLU A 119 18.22 6.05 18.13
CA GLU A 119 18.96 5.55 16.95
C GLU A 119 19.47 6.69 16.05
N ILE A 120 18.80 7.83 16.08
CA ILE A 120 19.18 9.06 15.38
C ILE A 120 19.06 10.28 16.30
N ASN A 121 19.71 11.39 15.95
CA ASN A 121 19.77 12.59 16.78
C ASN A 121 18.72 13.66 16.41
N GLU A 122 18.11 13.60 15.23
CA GLU A 122 17.08 14.55 14.77
C GLU A 122 16.15 13.92 13.73
N TRP A 123 14.90 14.36 13.66
CA TRP A 123 13.91 13.88 12.69
C TRP A 123 13.04 15.02 12.12
N GLU A 124 12.88 16.12 12.83
CA GLU A 124 11.93 17.19 12.52
C GLU A 124 12.19 17.83 11.16
N ASN A 125 13.46 18.09 10.85
CA ASN A 125 13.85 18.70 9.58
C ASN A 125 13.55 17.79 8.39
N SER A 126 13.82 16.49 8.53
CA SER A 126 13.51 15.48 7.51
C SER A 126 12.00 15.28 7.34
N PHE A 127 11.24 15.31 8.41
CA PHE A 127 9.77 15.27 8.40
C PHE A 127 9.18 16.46 7.66
N ARG A 128 9.59 17.67 8.02
CA ARG A 128 9.15 18.89 7.33
C ARG A 128 9.43 18.84 5.83
N LYS A 129 10.64 18.46 5.42
CA LYS A 129 10.99 18.28 4.01
C LYS A 129 10.15 17.22 3.31
N SER A 130 9.80 16.12 3.99
CA SER A 130 8.90 15.10 3.46
C SER A 130 7.49 15.63 3.21
N CYS A 131 6.93 16.41 4.15
CA CYS A 131 5.62 17.05 3.99
C CYS A 131 5.61 18.07 2.85
N GLU A 132 6.61 18.96 2.78
CA GLU A 132 6.78 19.93 1.69
C GLU A 132 6.92 19.24 0.33
N SER A 133 7.64 18.12 0.28
CA SER A 133 7.79 17.32 -0.93
C SER A 133 6.48 16.71 -1.39
N ALA A 134 5.65 16.18 -0.48
CA ALA A 134 4.34 15.64 -0.81
C ALA A 134 3.43 16.70 -1.46
N HIS A 135 3.38 17.90 -0.90
CA HIS A 135 2.63 19.03 -1.49
C HIS A 135 3.16 19.41 -2.88
N ARG A 136 4.49 19.49 -3.03
CA ARG A 136 5.14 19.80 -4.31
C ARG A 136 4.90 18.71 -5.35
N PHE A 137 4.93 17.43 -4.97
CA PHE A 137 4.69 16.32 -5.90
C PHE A 137 3.26 16.30 -6.38
N LEU A 138 2.30 16.57 -5.49
CA LEU A 138 0.90 16.71 -5.88
C LEU A 138 0.71 17.85 -6.90
N SER A 139 1.25 19.04 -6.61
CA SER A 139 1.11 20.21 -7.49
C SER A 139 1.82 20.07 -8.86
N LYS A 140 2.82 19.19 -8.95
CA LYS A 140 3.57 18.87 -10.17
C LYS A 140 3.14 17.56 -10.83
N GLU A 141 2.05 16.96 -10.35
CA GLU A 141 1.53 15.69 -10.85
C GLU A 141 2.54 14.52 -10.82
N LYS A 142 3.51 14.60 -9.89
CA LYS A 142 4.49 13.53 -9.66
C LYS A 142 3.88 12.42 -8.83
N VAL A 143 3.00 11.65 -9.46
CA VAL A 143 2.12 10.68 -8.79
C VAL A 143 2.93 9.57 -8.11
N GLY A 144 3.95 9.02 -8.78
CA GLY A 144 4.80 7.96 -8.23
C GLY A 144 5.54 8.41 -6.97
N ASP A 145 6.17 9.59 -7.00
CA ASP A 145 6.90 10.15 -5.85
C ASP A 145 5.96 10.42 -4.64
N LEU A 146 4.73 10.90 -4.91
CA LEU A 146 3.74 11.11 -3.85
C LEU A 146 3.23 9.78 -3.28
N LEU A 147 2.98 8.81 -4.15
CA LEU A 147 2.53 7.48 -3.73
C LEU A 147 3.58 6.76 -2.87
N GLU A 148 4.88 6.93 -3.18
CA GLU A 148 5.96 6.42 -2.33
C GLU A 148 5.89 6.99 -0.91
N ILE A 149 5.69 8.32 -0.75
CA ILE A 149 5.54 8.95 0.58
C ILE A 149 4.32 8.38 1.31
N VAL A 150 3.18 8.27 0.65
CA VAL A 150 1.94 7.74 1.25
C VAL A 150 2.13 6.30 1.72
N LEU A 151 2.72 5.46 0.88
CA LEU A 151 2.97 4.05 1.20
C LEU A 151 4.00 3.87 2.31
N ASP A 152 5.02 4.73 2.41
CA ASP A 152 5.96 4.75 3.53
C ASP A 152 5.26 5.04 4.87
N ARG A 153 4.32 5.99 4.89
CA ARG A 153 3.47 6.26 6.07
C ARG A 153 2.59 5.06 6.45
N LEU A 154 1.95 4.46 5.45
CA LEU A 154 1.11 3.27 5.63
C LEU A 154 1.92 2.06 6.12
N TYR A 155 3.15 1.91 5.63
CA TYR A 155 4.08 0.87 6.11
C TYR A 155 4.43 1.05 7.58
N THR A 156 4.72 2.28 8.01
CA THR A 156 4.99 2.59 9.42
C THR A 156 3.77 2.29 10.30
N LEU A 157 2.57 2.67 9.87
CA LEU A 157 1.32 2.34 10.57
C LEU A 157 1.09 0.83 10.68
N ARG A 158 1.33 0.10 9.59
CA ARG A 158 1.24 -1.36 9.57
C ARG A 158 2.22 -1.98 10.57
N ASN A 159 3.46 -1.49 10.61
CA ASN A 159 4.45 -2.01 11.53
C ASN A 159 4.03 -1.81 13.00
N GLN A 160 3.44 -0.67 13.35
CA GLN A 160 2.90 -0.43 14.68
C GLN A 160 1.82 -1.45 15.07
N LEU A 161 0.91 -1.78 14.16
CA LEU A 161 -0.14 -2.77 14.43
C LEU A 161 0.42 -4.20 14.50
N MET A 162 1.27 -4.58 13.55
CA MET A 162 1.77 -5.95 13.41
C MET A 162 2.78 -6.33 14.51
N HIS A 163 3.52 -5.36 15.04
CA HIS A 163 4.50 -5.58 16.10
C HIS A 163 3.98 -5.24 17.50
N GLY A 164 2.66 -5.10 17.65
CA GLY A 164 2.04 -4.87 18.96
C GLY A 164 2.29 -3.46 19.55
N GLY A 165 2.65 -2.49 18.71
CA GLY A 165 2.84 -1.09 19.12
C GLY A 165 1.55 -0.35 19.51
N ALA A 166 0.38 -0.97 19.30
CA ALA A 166 -0.92 -0.46 19.72
C ALA A 166 -1.82 -1.60 20.16
N THR A 167 -2.70 -1.33 21.13
CA THR A 167 -3.73 -2.29 21.53
C THR A 167 -4.85 -2.33 20.50
N PHE A 168 -5.51 -3.47 20.37
CA PHE A 168 -6.67 -3.63 19.49
C PHE A 168 -7.74 -2.56 19.81
N ASN A 169 -8.27 -1.94 18.77
CA ASN A 169 -9.25 -0.87 18.85
C ASN A 169 -8.81 0.35 19.70
N SER A 170 -7.51 0.63 19.75
CA SER A 170 -6.92 1.74 20.49
C SER A 170 -7.50 3.10 20.05
N LYS A 171 -7.80 3.97 21.02
CA LYS A 171 -8.22 5.34 20.74
C LYS A 171 -7.06 6.23 20.29
N VAL A 172 -5.83 5.90 20.64
CA VAL A 172 -4.63 6.71 20.40
C VAL A 172 -4.28 6.83 18.92
N ASN A 173 -4.41 5.74 18.17
CA ASN A 173 -4.09 5.71 16.73
C ASN A 173 -5.32 5.54 15.83
N ARG A 174 -6.52 5.78 16.34
CA ARG A 174 -7.78 5.50 15.60
C ARG A 174 -7.91 6.32 14.32
N SER A 175 -7.53 7.60 14.36
CA SER A 175 -7.54 8.46 13.18
C SER A 175 -6.59 7.94 12.09
N GLN A 176 -5.37 7.56 12.45
CA GLN A 176 -4.36 7.03 11.53
C GLN A 176 -4.83 5.74 10.86
N VAL A 177 -5.39 4.81 11.64
CA VAL A 177 -5.93 3.54 11.12
C VAL A 177 -7.12 3.80 10.18
N LYS A 178 -8.02 4.73 10.55
CA LYS A 178 -9.14 5.13 9.70
C LYS A 178 -8.67 5.73 8.38
N ASP A 179 -7.69 6.64 8.41
CA ASP A 179 -7.15 7.29 7.22
C ASP A 179 -6.41 6.28 6.34
N GLY A 180 -5.59 5.41 6.95
CA GLY A 180 -4.92 4.31 6.27
C GLY A 180 -5.90 3.36 5.58
N TYR A 181 -6.95 2.94 6.29
CA TYR A 181 -8.01 2.12 5.71
C TYR A 181 -8.70 2.80 4.52
N ASN A 182 -9.07 4.09 4.66
CA ASN A 182 -9.75 4.84 3.60
C ASN A 182 -8.90 4.97 2.33
N ILE A 183 -7.57 5.10 2.48
CA ILE A 183 -6.65 5.13 1.35
C ILE A 183 -6.53 3.72 0.73
N MET A 184 -6.21 2.71 1.53
CA MET A 184 -5.99 1.34 1.05
C MET A 184 -7.23 0.74 0.40
N LYS A 185 -8.43 1.01 0.90
CA LYS A 185 -9.71 0.58 0.34
C LYS A 185 -9.92 1.02 -1.11
N LEU A 186 -9.34 2.15 -1.50
CA LEU A 186 -9.42 2.66 -2.87
C LEU A 186 -8.20 2.29 -3.70
N LEU A 187 -7.02 2.30 -3.09
CA LEU A 187 -5.74 2.05 -3.73
C LEU A 187 -5.61 0.59 -4.22
N VAL A 188 -5.88 -0.37 -3.33
CA VAL A 188 -5.64 -1.80 -3.64
C VAL A 188 -6.49 -2.31 -4.82
N PRO A 189 -7.79 -1.98 -4.93
CA PRO A 189 -8.57 -2.35 -6.11
C PRO A 189 -8.06 -1.75 -7.42
N ILE A 190 -7.49 -0.53 -7.42
CA ILE A 190 -6.87 0.08 -8.60
C ILE A 190 -5.65 -0.73 -9.02
N ILE A 191 -4.78 -1.09 -8.07
CA ILE A 191 -3.59 -1.91 -8.33
C ILE A 191 -3.97 -3.25 -8.96
N ILE A 192 -4.92 -3.97 -8.37
CA ILE A 192 -5.37 -5.27 -8.87
C ILE A 192 -5.93 -5.16 -10.28
N ASP A 193 -6.72 -4.13 -10.56
CA ASP A 193 -7.33 -3.93 -11.86
C ASP A 193 -6.30 -3.60 -12.94
N ILE A 194 -5.31 -2.75 -12.64
CA ILE A 194 -4.17 -2.49 -13.54
C ILE A 194 -3.42 -3.79 -13.85
N MET A 195 -3.09 -4.56 -12.82
CA MET A 195 -2.38 -5.83 -13.01
C MET A 195 -3.19 -6.83 -13.83
N MET A 196 -4.52 -6.85 -13.71
CA MET A 196 -5.39 -7.68 -14.57
C MET A 196 -5.42 -7.23 -16.02
N GLN A 197 -5.31 -5.92 -16.28
CA GLN A 197 -5.36 -5.36 -17.62
C GLN A 197 -4.05 -5.55 -18.40
N TYR A 198 -2.93 -5.51 -17.68
CA TYR A 198 -1.57 -5.60 -18.24
C TYR A 198 -0.87 -6.88 -17.81
N ASP A 199 -1.44 -8.01 -18.26
CA ASP A 199 -0.99 -9.37 -17.96
C ASP A 199 0.32 -9.76 -18.65
N THR A 200 0.72 -9.03 -19.68
CA THR A 200 2.01 -9.20 -20.38
C THR A 200 3.17 -8.49 -19.66
N GLU A 201 2.88 -7.63 -18.67
CA GLU A 201 3.92 -7.01 -17.86
C GLU A 201 4.54 -8.04 -16.91
N ASP A 202 5.86 -7.98 -16.76
CA ASP A 202 6.57 -8.80 -15.77
C ASP A 202 6.33 -8.26 -14.34
N TRP A 203 5.33 -8.82 -13.66
CA TRP A 203 5.04 -8.53 -12.25
C TRP A 203 5.92 -9.33 -11.27
N GLY A 204 6.89 -10.09 -11.77
CA GLY A 204 7.78 -10.97 -10.99
C GLY A 204 7.11 -12.26 -10.52
N ASN A 205 7.91 -13.18 -10.01
CA ASN A 205 7.42 -14.45 -9.49
C ASN A 205 6.73 -14.29 -8.14
N ILE A 206 5.78 -15.19 -7.83
CA ILE A 206 5.16 -15.26 -6.51
C ILE A 206 6.14 -15.83 -5.48
N ASN A 207 6.18 -15.22 -4.28
CA ASN A 207 7.12 -15.63 -3.23
C ASN A 207 6.81 -17.02 -2.64
N TYR A 208 5.54 -17.41 -2.61
CA TYR A 208 5.07 -18.70 -2.08
C TYR A 208 4.24 -19.42 -3.16
N PRO A 209 4.87 -20.26 -4.04
CA PRO A 209 4.14 -21.04 -5.02
C PRO A 209 3.20 -22.05 -4.36
N ILE A 210 2.21 -22.53 -5.10
CA ILE A 210 1.34 -23.62 -4.63
C ILE A 210 2.13 -24.91 -4.73
N ILE A 211 2.24 -25.63 -3.62
CA ILE A 211 2.79 -26.99 -3.60
C ILE A 211 1.58 -27.93 -3.72
N VAL A 212 1.50 -28.66 -4.83
CA VAL A 212 0.52 -29.75 -4.98
C VAL A 212 1.13 -30.96 -4.26
N VAL A 213 0.49 -31.34 -3.14
CA VAL A 213 0.85 -32.55 -2.37
C VAL A 213 0.06 -33.72 -2.88
#